data_b2caed8937b93da5e4cbb90eae939f77
#
_entry.id   b2caed8937b93da5e4cbb90eae939f77
#
_cell.length_a   1.000
_cell.length_b   1.000
_cell.length_c   1.000
_cell.angle_alpha   90.00
_cell.angle_beta   90.00
_cell.angle_gamma   90.00
#
_symmetry.space_group_name_H-M   'P 1'
#
loop_
_entity.id
_entity.type
_entity.pdbx_description
1 polymer ?
#
loop_
_entity_poly.entity_id
_entity_poly.type
_entity_poly.pdbx_seq_one_letter_code
_entity_poly.pdbx_strand_id
1 'polypeptide(L)'
;MMKHKILYVKNSSSKFNLNTYNVQAIGLGKAFCKLGFDYDFLFFSKEDSILQEEYIAGHRLRIISRKGIRILRSEYCHSVLNEDFLGQYDFIISTEYGQVMTYYLSKVSKNVVLYSGPYYNLFKLPFMSPIYDFFFTKEINDQCKAKFVKSILAKEYLEAKGYTNLVNIGVGLDVERFDRNVPIQAETQKIIDFMTTNDCVLYVGSLSDRKNFPFLVDVYTKLKSERNNIKFVVIGKGDPRYVKRYVDRIPGQYRDDLLRIEKIDNSQLKYIYPLAKAFLLPSKQEIFGMVLLESMYLGAPVITSRNGGSTTLIEGRNTGTIISEFDVRKWVNAIEQYLDNPSETTAMTERAHQLISRDFVWTSLAKKILQTVEENIYQKDRQ
;
A
#
# COMPACT_ATOMS: atom_id res chain seq x y z
N MET A 1 -20.33 -16.06 -22.30
CA MET A 1 -21.14 -15.41 -21.26
C MET A 1 -20.27 -15.17 -20.06
N MET A 2 -20.20 -13.96 -19.53
CA MET A 2 -19.43 -13.65 -18.30
C MET A 2 -20.02 -14.46 -17.13
N LYS A 3 -19.14 -15.06 -16.33
CA LYS A 3 -19.52 -15.89 -15.16
C LYS A 3 -19.79 -15.05 -13.93
N HIS A 4 -19.51 -13.74 -14.02
CA HIS A 4 -19.59 -12.76 -12.93
C HIS A 4 -18.83 -13.21 -11.67
N LYS A 5 -17.64 -13.82 -11.86
CA LYS A 5 -16.83 -14.34 -10.77
C LYS A 5 -15.34 -14.11 -10.96
N ILE A 6 -14.67 -13.60 -9.93
CA ILE A 6 -13.25 -13.24 -9.94
C ILE A 6 -12.51 -14.01 -8.85
N LEU A 7 -11.31 -14.52 -9.18
CA LEU A 7 -10.40 -15.12 -8.22
C LEU A 7 -9.21 -14.20 -7.98
N TYR A 8 -8.86 -13.96 -6.72
CA TYR A 8 -7.62 -13.30 -6.35
C TYR A 8 -6.73 -14.30 -5.61
N VAL A 9 -5.53 -14.55 -6.12
CA VAL A 9 -4.57 -15.51 -5.55
C VAL A 9 -3.40 -14.76 -4.94
N LYS A 10 -3.28 -14.87 -3.60
CA LYS A 10 -2.11 -14.40 -2.86
C LYS A 10 -1.04 -15.49 -2.86
N ASN A 11 -0.08 -15.37 -3.75
CA ASN A 11 0.94 -16.40 -3.99
C ASN A 11 2.07 -16.42 -2.95
N SER A 12 2.23 -15.35 -2.16
CA SER A 12 3.37 -15.25 -1.24
C SER A 12 3.20 -16.16 -0.03
N SER A 13 4.31 -16.76 0.41
CA SER A 13 4.40 -17.59 1.62
C SER A 13 4.28 -16.82 2.95
N SER A 14 4.00 -15.53 2.90
CA SER A 14 3.79 -14.73 4.12
C SER A 14 2.47 -15.10 4.77
N LYS A 15 2.51 -15.30 6.11
CA LYS A 15 1.30 -15.58 6.88
C LYS A 15 0.24 -14.54 6.60
N PHE A 16 -0.98 -15.00 6.36
CA PHE A 16 -2.16 -14.17 6.23
C PHE A 16 -2.86 -14.09 7.59
N ASN A 17 -3.27 -12.88 7.97
CA ASN A 17 -4.04 -12.66 9.18
C ASN A 17 -5.21 -11.74 8.84
N LEU A 18 -6.43 -12.25 9.00
CA LEU A 18 -7.69 -11.52 8.77
C LEU A 18 -7.79 -10.24 9.61
N ASN A 19 -7.24 -10.28 10.82
CA ASN A 19 -7.24 -9.14 11.74
C ASN A 19 -6.19 -8.09 11.42
N THR A 20 -5.41 -8.30 10.34
CA THR A 20 -4.44 -7.29 9.91
C THR A 20 -5.19 -6.14 9.26
N TYR A 21 -4.90 -4.96 9.73
CA TYR A 21 -5.33 -3.74 9.13
C TYR A 21 -5.02 -3.71 7.61
N ASN A 22 -6.02 -3.36 6.82
CA ASN A 22 -5.91 -3.05 5.40
C ASN A 22 -5.43 -4.20 4.51
N VAL A 23 -6.18 -5.28 4.46
CA VAL A 23 -5.95 -6.35 3.49
C VAL A 23 -6.41 -5.88 2.11
N GLN A 24 -5.47 -5.48 1.27
CA GLN A 24 -5.74 -4.95 -0.10
C GLN A 24 -6.65 -5.88 -0.91
N ALA A 25 -6.44 -7.20 -0.82
CA ALA A 25 -7.27 -8.19 -1.53
C ALA A 25 -8.74 -8.13 -1.12
N ILE A 26 -9.04 -7.89 0.16
CA ILE A 26 -10.42 -7.79 0.67
C ILE A 26 -11.05 -6.47 0.22
N GLY A 27 -10.32 -5.34 0.32
CA GLY A 27 -10.82 -4.04 -0.16
C GLY A 27 -11.17 -4.07 -1.65
N LEU A 28 -10.31 -4.66 -2.47
CA LEU A 28 -10.56 -4.86 -3.90
C LEU A 28 -11.74 -5.81 -4.14
N GLY A 29 -11.84 -6.91 -3.36
CA GLY A 29 -12.95 -7.86 -3.44
C GLY A 29 -14.30 -7.22 -3.14
N LYS A 30 -14.39 -6.41 -2.08
CA LYS A 30 -15.58 -5.62 -1.76
C LYS A 30 -16.01 -4.70 -2.92
N ALA A 31 -15.03 -4.09 -3.58
CA ALA A 31 -15.29 -3.24 -4.73
C ALA A 31 -15.84 -4.03 -5.93
N PHE A 32 -15.30 -5.22 -6.21
CA PHE A 32 -15.84 -6.08 -7.26
C PHE A 32 -17.24 -6.58 -6.94
N CYS A 33 -17.54 -6.94 -5.69
CA CYS A 33 -18.90 -7.29 -5.27
C CYS A 33 -19.90 -6.15 -5.52
N LYS A 34 -19.51 -4.90 -5.20
CA LYS A 34 -20.34 -3.72 -5.51
C LYS A 34 -20.55 -3.48 -7.01
N LEU A 35 -19.68 -4.02 -7.85
CA LEU A 35 -19.76 -3.93 -9.31
C LEU A 35 -20.46 -5.15 -9.95
N GLY A 36 -21.02 -6.07 -9.15
CA GLY A 36 -21.81 -7.18 -9.66
C GLY A 36 -21.04 -8.49 -9.85
N PHE A 37 -19.92 -8.69 -9.17
CA PHE A 37 -19.12 -9.90 -9.28
C PHE A 37 -19.01 -10.63 -7.95
N ASP A 38 -19.16 -11.95 -7.99
CA ASP A 38 -18.69 -12.81 -6.90
C ASP A 38 -17.15 -12.78 -6.84
N TYR A 39 -16.60 -12.83 -5.64
CA TYR A 39 -15.17 -12.72 -5.46
C TYR A 39 -14.62 -13.74 -4.46
N ASP A 40 -13.65 -14.52 -4.91
CA ASP A 40 -12.92 -15.46 -4.06
C ASP A 40 -11.49 -14.94 -3.84
N PHE A 41 -11.13 -14.72 -2.56
CA PHE A 41 -9.77 -14.46 -2.15
C PHE A 41 -9.12 -15.75 -1.65
N LEU A 42 -8.16 -16.26 -2.41
CA LEU A 42 -7.42 -17.47 -2.11
C LEU A 42 -6.01 -17.14 -1.60
N PHE A 43 -5.66 -17.74 -0.50
CA PHE A 43 -4.29 -17.76 0.02
C PHE A 43 -3.90 -19.18 0.44
N PHE A 44 -2.59 -19.40 0.69
CA PHE A 44 -2.10 -20.72 1.01
C PHE A 44 -1.80 -20.84 2.51
N SER A 45 -2.21 -21.99 3.07
CA SER A 45 -2.05 -22.33 4.48
C SER A 45 -1.71 -23.82 4.64
N LYS A 46 -1.77 -24.35 5.87
CA LYS A 46 -1.57 -25.77 6.15
C LYS A 46 -2.80 -26.63 5.86
N GLU A 47 -3.97 -26.01 5.76
CA GLU A 47 -5.26 -26.69 5.68
C GLU A 47 -6.17 -26.01 4.64
N ASP A 48 -7.01 -26.82 4.02
CA ASP A 48 -8.07 -26.34 3.14
C ASP A 48 -9.26 -25.91 4.00
N SER A 49 -9.69 -24.67 3.85
CA SER A 49 -10.87 -24.17 4.56
C SER A 49 -11.51 -22.97 3.86
N ILE A 50 -12.76 -22.69 4.21
CA ILE A 50 -13.42 -21.40 3.97
C ILE A 50 -13.42 -20.68 5.33
N LEU A 51 -12.64 -19.59 5.44
CA LEU A 51 -12.50 -18.85 6.67
C LEU A 51 -13.60 -17.83 6.89
N GLN A 52 -14.10 -17.25 5.81
CA GLN A 52 -15.14 -16.23 5.85
C GLN A 52 -15.93 -16.27 4.55
N GLU A 53 -17.23 -16.09 4.68
CA GLU A 53 -18.13 -15.82 3.56
C GLU A 53 -19.09 -14.71 3.95
N GLU A 54 -19.18 -13.68 3.13
CA GLU A 54 -20.11 -12.56 3.33
C GLU A 54 -20.73 -12.12 2.00
N TYR A 55 -21.90 -11.47 2.06
CA TYR A 55 -22.57 -10.90 0.90
C TYR A 55 -22.50 -9.38 0.91
N ILE A 56 -22.09 -8.81 -0.20
CA ILE A 56 -21.95 -7.37 -0.41
C ILE A 56 -22.70 -7.00 -1.68
N ALA A 57 -23.69 -6.12 -1.58
CA ALA A 57 -24.56 -5.74 -2.70
C ALA A 57 -25.18 -6.95 -3.45
N GLY A 58 -25.48 -8.05 -2.74
CA GLY A 58 -26.04 -9.28 -3.29
C GLY A 58 -25.02 -10.26 -3.88
N HIS A 59 -23.73 -9.91 -3.92
CA HIS A 59 -22.65 -10.74 -4.44
C HIS A 59 -21.77 -11.30 -3.33
N ARG A 60 -21.29 -12.51 -3.54
CA ARG A 60 -20.56 -13.28 -2.53
C ARG A 60 -19.06 -12.96 -2.52
N LEU A 61 -18.54 -12.62 -1.36
CA LEU A 61 -17.10 -12.55 -1.07
C LEU A 61 -16.71 -13.72 -0.18
N ARG A 62 -15.77 -14.56 -0.64
CA ARG A 62 -15.22 -15.67 0.16
C ARG A 62 -13.72 -15.50 0.36
N ILE A 63 -13.28 -15.89 1.56
CA ILE A 63 -11.86 -16.01 1.92
C ILE A 63 -11.54 -17.49 2.09
N ILE A 64 -10.72 -18.01 1.19
CA ILE A 64 -10.46 -19.44 1.04
C ILE A 64 -8.98 -19.71 1.30
N SER A 65 -8.68 -20.72 2.11
CA SER A 65 -7.33 -21.27 2.20
C SER A 65 -7.21 -22.59 1.47
N ARG A 66 -6.03 -22.85 0.89
CA ARG A 66 -5.66 -24.14 0.31
C ARG A 66 -4.29 -24.56 0.82
N LYS A 67 -4.13 -25.88 0.99
CA LYS A 67 -2.84 -26.45 1.38
C LYS A 67 -1.85 -26.28 0.23
N GLY A 68 -0.75 -25.59 0.49
CA GLY A 68 0.33 -25.35 -0.46
C GLY A 68 1.66 -25.90 -0.01
N ILE A 69 2.58 -26.04 -0.94
CA ILE A 69 3.98 -26.41 -0.70
C ILE A 69 4.83 -25.19 -1.02
N ARG A 70 5.68 -24.78 -0.09
CA ARG A 70 6.54 -23.63 -0.30
C ARG A 70 7.66 -23.93 -1.27
N ILE A 71 7.69 -23.20 -2.38
CA ILE A 71 8.75 -23.23 -3.38
C ILE A 71 9.35 -21.82 -3.48
N LEU A 72 10.61 -21.66 -3.06
CA LEU A 72 11.29 -20.35 -3.00
C LEU A 72 10.49 -19.36 -2.12
N ARG A 73 9.89 -18.35 -2.74
CA ARG A 73 9.06 -17.31 -2.09
C ARG A 73 7.57 -17.50 -2.33
N SER A 74 7.20 -18.45 -3.14
CA SER A 74 5.85 -18.78 -3.56
C SER A 74 5.33 -19.99 -2.78
N GLU A 75 4.03 -20.06 -2.62
CA GLU A 75 3.34 -21.30 -2.32
C GLU A 75 2.87 -21.92 -3.64
N TYR A 76 3.09 -23.20 -3.83
CA TYR A 76 2.61 -24.00 -4.96
C TYR A 76 1.47 -24.91 -4.49
N CYS A 77 0.39 -24.93 -5.23
CA CYS A 77 -0.77 -25.76 -4.91
C CYS A 77 -1.33 -26.40 -6.18
N HIS A 78 -1.10 -27.71 -6.31
CA HIS A 78 -1.52 -28.44 -7.50
C HIS A 78 -3.05 -28.52 -7.64
N SER A 79 -3.78 -28.66 -6.53
CA SER A 79 -5.26 -28.78 -6.57
C SER A 79 -5.97 -27.54 -7.11
N VAL A 80 -5.29 -26.38 -7.14
CA VAL A 80 -5.81 -25.13 -7.73
C VAL A 80 -5.51 -25.07 -9.24
N LEU A 81 -4.48 -25.79 -9.71
CA LEU A 81 -3.99 -25.74 -11.08
C LEU A 81 -4.72 -26.74 -11.96
N ASN A 82 -6.01 -26.57 -12.12
CA ASN A 82 -6.84 -27.36 -13.04
C ASN A 82 -7.89 -26.50 -13.72
N GLU A 83 -8.28 -26.89 -14.94
CA GLU A 83 -9.22 -26.12 -15.76
C GLU A 83 -10.63 -26.05 -15.16
N ASP A 84 -11.09 -27.09 -14.48
CA ASP A 84 -12.42 -27.12 -13.85
C ASP A 84 -12.54 -26.08 -12.74
N PHE A 85 -11.50 -25.93 -11.93
CA PHE A 85 -11.47 -24.91 -10.87
C PHE A 85 -11.27 -23.51 -11.44
N LEU A 86 -10.21 -23.30 -12.24
CA LEU A 86 -9.85 -21.98 -12.77
C LEU A 86 -10.88 -21.50 -13.80
N GLY A 87 -11.47 -22.44 -14.54
CA GLY A 87 -12.50 -22.16 -15.52
C GLY A 87 -13.81 -21.60 -14.97
N GLN A 88 -14.03 -21.60 -13.64
CA GLN A 88 -15.20 -20.98 -13.00
C GLN A 88 -15.11 -19.44 -12.94
N TYR A 89 -13.96 -18.86 -13.21
CA TYR A 89 -13.70 -17.42 -13.05
C TYR A 89 -13.57 -16.73 -14.41
N ASP A 90 -14.06 -15.48 -14.50
CA ASP A 90 -13.87 -14.65 -15.68
C ASP A 90 -12.42 -14.27 -15.85
N PHE A 91 -11.75 -13.93 -14.74
CA PHE A 91 -10.31 -13.76 -14.69
C PHE A 91 -9.74 -14.01 -13.27
N ILE A 92 -8.43 -14.21 -13.24
CA ILE A 92 -7.69 -14.60 -12.05
C ILE A 92 -6.60 -13.54 -11.79
N ILE A 93 -6.71 -12.80 -10.71
CA ILE A 93 -5.67 -11.85 -10.29
C ILE A 93 -4.59 -12.62 -9.54
N SER A 94 -3.43 -12.74 -10.16
CA SER A 94 -2.25 -13.35 -9.56
C SER A 94 -1.31 -12.27 -9.03
N THR A 95 -0.88 -12.39 -7.78
CA THR A 95 -0.04 -11.37 -7.15
C THR A 95 1.43 -11.64 -7.33
N GLU A 96 2.16 -10.57 -7.72
CA GLU A 96 3.61 -10.47 -7.85
C GLU A 96 4.22 -11.37 -8.95
N TYR A 97 5.05 -10.77 -9.79
CA TYR A 97 5.74 -11.47 -10.88
C TYR A 97 6.72 -12.54 -10.39
N GLY A 98 7.42 -12.27 -9.28
CA GLY A 98 8.47 -13.13 -8.72
C GLY A 98 7.94 -14.35 -7.94
N GLN A 99 6.74 -14.82 -8.25
CA GLN A 99 6.08 -15.96 -7.62
C GLN A 99 5.93 -17.10 -8.62
N VAL A 100 6.47 -18.27 -8.31
CA VAL A 100 6.40 -19.47 -9.17
C VAL A 100 4.95 -19.84 -9.48
N MET A 101 4.04 -19.65 -8.55
CA MET A 101 2.61 -19.91 -8.74
C MET A 101 2.00 -19.01 -9.85
N THR A 102 2.47 -17.77 -10.02
CA THR A 102 2.04 -16.90 -11.13
C THR A 102 2.33 -17.55 -12.50
N TYR A 103 3.51 -18.13 -12.65
CA TYR A 103 3.89 -18.87 -13.85
C TYR A 103 2.97 -20.07 -14.10
N TYR A 104 2.72 -20.91 -13.10
CA TYR A 104 1.86 -22.08 -13.28
C TYR A 104 0.41 -21.69 -13.57
N LEU A 105 -0.13 -20.67 -12.92
CA LEU A 105 -1.46 -20.16 -13.22
C LEU A 105 -1.56 -19.68 -14.68
N SER A 106 -0.55 -18.95 -15.17
CA SER A 106 -0.55 -18.47 -16.56
C SER A 106 -0.41 -19.59 -17.61
N LYS A 107 0.16 -20.74 -17.24
CA LYS A 107 0.19 -21.94 -18.08
C LYS A 107 -1.14 -22.66 -18.20
N VAL A 108 -1.89 -22.74 -17.09
CA VAL A 108 -3.13 -23.50 -17.03
C VAL A 108 -4.34 -22.66 -17.49
N SER A 109 -4.31 -21.34 -17.25
CA SER A 109 -5.43 -20.45 -17.60
C SER A 109 -4.97 -19.26 -18.42
N LYS A 110 -5.68 -18.99 -19.52
CA LYS A 110 -5.50 -17.80 -20.37
C LYS A 110 -6.10 -16.52 -19.77
N ASN A 111 -6.80 -16.63 -18.65
CA ASN A 111 -7.51 -15.51 -18.02
C ASN A 111 -6.75 -14.94 -16.82
N VAL A 112 -5.44 -15.17 -16.73
CA VAL A 112 -4.61 -14.64 -15.65
C VAL A 112 -4.26 -13.18 -15.88
N VAL A 113 -4.41 -12.41 -14.84
CA VAL A 113 -4.05 -10.99 -14.75
C VAL A 113 -2.97 -10.84 -13.69
N LEU A 114 -1.86 -10.21 -14.02
CA LEU A 114 -0.80 -9.92 -13.06
C LEU A 114 -1.08 -8.61 -12.30
N TYR A 115 -0.91 -8.61 -10.97
CA TYR A 115 -0.92 -7.39 -10.15
C TYR A 115 0.32 -7.34 -9.24
N SER A 116 1.35 -6.59 -9.65
CA SER A 116 2.66 -6.58 -9.02
C SER A 116 3.02 -5.24 -8.38
N GLY A 117 3.62 -5.30 -7.18
CA GLY A 117 3.99 -4.10 -6.42
C GLY A 117 5.50 -3.87 -6.24
N PRO A 118 6.30 -4.91 -6.02
CA PRO A 118 7.73 -4.76 -5.77
C PRO A 118 8.48 -4.11 -6.94
N TYR A 119 9.41 -3.22 -6.60
CA TYR A 119 10.31 -2.54 -7.54
C TYR A 119 11.79 -2.76 -7.18
N TYR A 120 12.06 -3.80 -6.43
CA TYR A 120 13.41 -4.24 -6.05
C TYR A 120 13.45 -5.75 -5.92
N ASN A 121 14.68 -6.28 -5.95
CA ASN A 121 14.87 -7.73 -5.81
C ASN A 121 14.42 -8.21 -4.42
N LEU A 122 13.45 -9.10 -4.40
CA LEU A 122 12.93 -9.70 -3.18
C LEU A 122 13.52 -11.10 -2.88
N PHE A 123 14.33 -11.66 -3.77
CA PHE A 123 15.00 -12.93 -3.49
C PHE A 123 16.10 -12.73 -2.46
N LYS A 124 16.22 -13.67 -1.52
CA LYS A 124 17.25 -13.61 -0.48
C LYS A 124 18.68 -13.60 -1.05
N LEU A 125 18.86 -14.35 -2.14
CA LEU A 125 20.13 -14.44 -2.85
C LEU A 125 20.00 -13.64 -4.15
N PRO A 126 20.80 -12.58 -4.34
CA PRO A 126 20.66 -11.67 -5.49
C PRO A 126 20.72 -12.37 -6.86
N PHE A 127 21.54 -13.43 -7.00
CA PHE A 127 21.70 -14.18 -8.24
C PHE A 127 20.45 -14.99 -8.64
N MET A 128 19.52 -15.23 -7.72
CA MET A 128 18.28 -15.96 -8.04
C MET A 128 17.32 -15.16 -8.91
N SER A 129 17.39 -13.82 -8.86
CA SER A 129 16.51 -12.99 -9.69
C SER A 129 16.77 -13.19 -11.19
N PRO A 130 17.99 -13.05 -11.72
CA PRO A 130 18.22 -13.27 -13.14
C PRO A 130 17.94 -14.71 -13.58
N ILE A 131 18.17 -15.71 -12.74
CA ILE A 131 17.80 -17.10 -13.03
C ILE A 131 16.27 -17.23 -13.15
N TYR A 132 15.54 -16.69 -12.20
CA TYR A 132 14.09 -16.67 -12.25
C TYR A 132 13.58 -15.96 -13.51
N ASP A 133 14.15 -14.79 -13.79
CA ASP A 133 13.73 -13.96 -14.92
C ASP A 133 13.96 -14.69 -16.26
N PHE A 134 15.08 -15.41 -16.41
CA PHE A 134 15.39 -16.20 -17.61
C PHE A 134 14.34 -17.29 -17.88
N PHE A 135 13.89 -18.01 -16.83
CA PHE A 135 12.97 -19.14 -17.01
C PHE A 135 11.48 -18.74 -17.05
N PHE A 136 11.10 -17.67 -16.36
CA PHE A 136 9.68 -17.42 -16.08
C PHE A 136 9.14 -16.10 -16.64
N THR A 137 9.98 -15.07 -16.80
CA THR A 137 9.50 -13.73 -17.15
C THR A 137 8.80 -13.68 -18.50
N LYS A 138 9.41 -14.25 -19.53
CA LYS A 138 8.84 -14.26 -20.89
C LYS A 138 7.46 -14.90 -20.89
N GLU A 139 7.33 -16.09 -20.30
CA GLU A 139 6.07 -16.81 -20.28
C GLU A 139 4.96 -16.03 -19.52
N ILE A 140 5.28 -15.51 -18.33
CA ILE A 140 4.31 -14.70 -17.57
C ILE A 140 3.91 -13.46 -18.37
N ASN A 141 4.87 -12.80 -19.03
CA ASN A 141 4.59 -11.62 -19.86
C ASN A 141 3.65 -11.93 -21.01
N ASP A 142 3.88 -13.04 -21.72
CA ASP A 142 3.16 -13.40 -22.95
C ASP A 142 1.78 -13.98 -22.65
N GLN A 143 1.61 -14.73 -21.55
CA GLN A 143 0.39 -15.42 -21.20
C GLN A 143 -0.59 -14.60 -20.38
N CYS A 144 -0.10 -13.64 -19.56
CA CYS A 144 -1.00 -12.80 -18.77
C CYS A 144 -1.82 -11.87 -19.66
N LYS A 145 -3.15 -11.92 -19.48
CA LYS A 145 -4.13 -11.17 -20.26
C LYS A 145 -4.02 -9.65 -20.06
N ALA A 146 -3.74 -9.24 -18.83
CA ALA A 146 -3.43 -7.86 -18.45
C ALA A 146 -2.36 -7.85 -17.35
N LYS A 147 -1.61 -6.77 -17.29
CA LYS A 147 -0.50 -6.63 -16.34
C LYS A 147 -0.59 -5.28 -15.65
N PHE A 148 -0.93 -5.31 -14.38
CA PHE A 148 -1.06 -4.13 -13.54
C PHE A 148 0.10 -4.02 -12.57
N VAL A 149 0.52 -2.79 -12.33
CA VAL A 149 1.54 -2.46 -11.33
C VAL A 149 1.02 -1.45 -10.33
N LYS A 150 1.59 -1.51 -9.12
CA LYS A 150 1.18 -0.64 -8.02
C LYS A 150 1.83 0.73 -8.05
N SER A 151 2.90 0.92 -8.85
CA SER A 151 3.61 2.20 -8.89
C SER A 151 4.39 2.38 -10.20
N ILE A 152 4.81 3.61 -10.46
CA ILE A 152 5.72 3.92 -11.57
C ILE A 152 7.04 3.18 -11.39
N LEU A 153 7.61 3.14 -10.18
CA LEU A 153 8.83 2.37 -9.90
C LEU A 153 8.67 0.87 -10.18
N ALA A 154 7.49 0.30 -9.86
CA ALA A 154 7.22 -1.10 -10.19
C ALA A 154 7.07 -1.32 -11.69
N LYS A 155 6.54 -0.34 -12.43
CA LYS A 155 6.48 -0.35 -13.89
C LYS A 155 7.88 -0.38 -14.49
N GLU A 156 8.72 0.61 -14.17
CA GLU A 156 10.10 0.72 -14.62
C GLU A 156 10.91 -0.55 -14.31
N TYR A 157 10.74 -1.08 -13.11
CA TYR A 157 11.43 -2.31 -12.68
C TYR A 157 11.04 -3.54 -13.50
N LEU A 158 9.75 -3.71 -13.83
CA LEU A 158 9.30 -4.83 -14.66
C LEU A 158 9.62 -4.62 -16.14
N GLU A 159 9.57 -3.39 -16.65
CA GLU A 159 10.00 -3.06 -18.02
C GLU A 159 11.48 -3.40 -18.22
N ALA A 160 12.34 -3.09 -17.25
CA ALA A 160 13.75 -3.49 -17.26
C ALA A 160 13.96 -5.01 -17.25
N LYS A 161 12.94 -5.80 -16.88
CA LYS A 161 12.93 -7.27 -16.94
C LYS A 161 12.29 -7.84 -18.21
N GLY A 162 11.86 -6.99 -19.14
CA GLY A 162 11.27 -7.38 -20.41
C GLY A 162 9.74 -7.52 -20.39
N TYR A 163 9.05 -7.07 -19.33
CA TYR A 163 7.59 -6.97 -19.36
C TYR A 163 7.13 -5.80 -20.23
N THR A 164 6.02 -6.00 -20.93
CA THR A 164 5.41 -5.01 -21.82
C THR A 164 3.95 -4.75 -21.45
N ASN A 165 3.37 -3.67 -21.95
CA ASN A 165 1.96 -3.31 -21.76
C ASN A 165 1.54 -3.27 -20.27
N LEU A 166 2.41 -2.69 -19.44
CA LEU A 166 2.17 -2.53 -18.00
C LEU A 166 1.30 -1.29 -17.73
N VAL A 167 0.22 -1.48 -16.98
CA VAL A 167 -0.69 -0.39 -16.59
C VAL A 167 -0.49 -0.07 -15.11
N ASN A 168 -0.03 1.15 -14.79
CA ASN A 168 0.04 1.59 -13.40
C ASN A 168 -1.36 1.98 -12.91
N ILE A 169 -1.89 1.22 -11.94
CA ILE A 169 -3.18 1.47 -11.31
C ILE A 169 -3.07 1.93 -9.85
N GLY A 170 -1.89 1.80 -9.25
CA GLY A 170 -1.72 2.12 -7.83
C GLY A 170 -2.28 1.07 -6.87
N VAL A 171 -2.64 1.53 -5.68
CA VAL A 171 -3.33 0.77 -4.63
C VAL A 171 -4.53 1.57 -4.18
N GLY A 172 -5.65 0.90 -3.88
CA GLY A 172 -6.86 1.56 -3.42
C GLY A 172 -6.90 1.76 -1.91
N LEU A 173 -7.62 2.80 -1.50
CA LEU A 173 -7.96 3.07 -0.11
C LEU A 173 -9.41 2.60 0.17
N ASP A 174 -9.61 1.97 1.31
CA ASP A 174 -10.95 1.69 1.85
C ASP A 174 -11.42 2.90 2.64
N VAL A 175 -12.09 3.82 1.95
CA VAL A 175 -12.54 5.10 2.55
C VAL A 175 -13.73 4.90 3.50
N GLU A 176 -14.57 3.90 3.29
CA GLU A 176 -15.78 3.65 4.10
C GLU A 176 -15.47 3.42 5.59
N ARG A 177 -14.27 2.96 5.90
CA ARG A 177 -13.84 2.81 7.29
C ARG A 177 -13.63 4.15 8.01
N PHE A 178 -13.34 5.23 7.27
CA PHE A 178 -13.22 6.57 7.83
C PHE A 178 -14.59 7.25 7.98
N ASP A 179 -15.58 6.83 7.20
CA ASP A 179 -16.94 7.35 7.26
C ASP A 179 -17.73 6.79 8.47
N ARG A 180 -17.26 5.66 9.03
CA ARG A 180 -17.90 5.08 10.22
C ARG A 180 -17.82 6.04 11.40
N ASN A 181 -18.95 6.30 12.02
CA ASN A 181 -18.99 7.06 13.26
C ASN A 181 -18.48 6.19 14.41
N VAL A 182 -17.21 6.34 14.76
CA VAL A 182 -16.58 5.64 15.89
C VAL A 182 -16.30 6.66 17.00
N PRO A 183 -16.59 6.32 18.27
CA PRO A 183 -16.31 7.22 19.39
C PRO A 183 -14.79 7.46 19.51
N ILE A 184 -14.43 8.67 19.90
CA ILE A 184 -13.03 9.01 20.16
C ILE A 184 -12.57 8.26 21.41
N GLN A 185 -11.49 7.52 21.28
CA GLN A 185 -10.87 6.79 22.39
C GLN A 185 -10.05 7.74 23.27
N ALA A 186 -9.90 7.43 24.57
CA ALA A 186 -9.19 8.29 25.52
C ALA A 186 -7.74 8.62 25.08
N GLU A 187 -7.04 7.65 24.50
CA GLU A 187 -5.68 7.85 23.98
C GLU A 187 -5.68 8.78 22.74
N THR A 188 -6.68 8.66 21.89
CA THR A 188 -6.87 9.56 20.74
C THR A 188 -7.19 10.96 21.19
N GLN A 189 -8.03 11.14 22.23
CA GLN A 189 -8.36 12.44 22.79
C GLN A 189 -7.10 13.16 23.29
N LYS A 190 -6.19 12.48 23.99
CA LYS A 190 -4.91 13.07 24.41
C LYS A 190 -4.08 13.59 23.24
N ILE A 191 -4.08 12.86 22.12
CA ILE A 191 -3.37 13.30 20.90
C ILE A 191 -4.05 14.53 20.31
N ILE A 192 -5.39 14.54 20.25
CA ILE A 192 -6.17 15.68 19.75
C ILE A 192 -5.89 16.91 20.60
N ASP A 193 -5.97 16.80 21.93
CA ASP A 193 -5.71 17.92 22.84
C ASP A 193 -4.28 18.46 22.67
N PHE A 194 -3.31 17.58 22.49
CA PHE A 194 -1.93 17.97 22.25
C PHE A 194 -1.75 18.67 20.88
N MET A 195 -2.40 18.19 19.83
CA MET A 195 -2.26 18.73 18.47
C MET A 195 -3.10 19.97 18.21
N THR A 196 -4.20 20.18 18.93
CA THR A 196 -5.03 21.40 18.81
C THR A 196 -4.42 22.60 19.51
N THR A 197 -3.60 22.37 20.54
CA THR A 197 -2.91 23.42 21.30
C THR A 197 -1.50 23.73 20.76
N ASN A 198 -1.02 22.93 19.81
CA ASN A 198 0.36 23.07 19.29
C ASN A 198 0.41 22.82 17.79
N ASP A 199 1.31 23.48 17.09
CA ASP A 199 1.66 23.12 15.71
C ASP A 199 2.48 21.82 15.72
N CYS A 200 1.93 20.76 15.13
CA CYS A 200 2.52 19.42 15.21
C CYS A 200 2.90 18.85 13.86
N VAL A 201 4.08 18.24 13.79
CA VAL A 201 4.49 17.33 12.73
C VAL A 201 4.13 15.90 13.14
N LEU A 202 3.56 15.14 12.23
CA LEU A 202 3.05 13.79 12.47
C LEU A 202 3.88 12.73 11.74
N TYR A 203 4.13 11.63 12.43
CA TYR A 203 4.59 10.38 11.84
C TYR A 203 3.68 9.23 12.28
N VAL A 204 3.29 8.37 11.34
CA VAL A 204 2.52 7.14 11.60
C VAL A 204 3.21 5.96 10.90
N GLY A 205 3.65 4.97 11.67
CA GLY A 205 4.28 3.77 11.12
C GLY A 205 5.19 3.04 12.11
N SER A 206 5.70 1.86 11.71
CA SER A 206 6.64 1.12 12.55
C SER A 206 7.94 1.91 12.76
N LEU A 207 8.46 1.88 13.99
CA LEU A 207 9.73 2.52 14.34
C LEU A 207 10.87 1.53 14.06
N SER A 208 11.41 1.57 12.85
CA SER A 208 12.38 0.61 12.34
C SER A 208 13.40 1.29 11.41
N ASP A 209 14.49 0.59 11.12
CA ASP A 209 15.51 1.09 10.18
C ASP A 209 14.96 1.24 8.75
N ARG A 210 14.11 0.32 8.30
CA ARG A 210 13.44 0.42 7.00
C ARG A 210 12.57 1.67 6.86
N LYS A 211 11.92 2.08 7.96
CA LYS A 211 11.13 3.32 8.02
C LYS A 211 11.95 4.55 8.36
N ASN A 212 13.27 4.36 8.53
CA ASN A 212 14.25 5.42 8.79
C ASN A 212 13.94 6.26 10.03
N PHE A 213 13.53 5.57 11.13
CA PHE A 213 13.26 6.24 12.40
C PHE A 213 14.44 7.08 12.92
N PRO A 214 15.72 6.65 12.77
CA PRO A 214 16.86 7.50 13.15
C PRO A 214 16.88 8.87 12.48
N PHE A 215 16.62 8.89 11.17
CA PHE A 215 16.56 10.12 10.39
C PHE A 215 15.40 11.03 10.83
N LEU A 216 14.24 10.44 11.17
CA LEU A 216 13.11 11.20 11.72
C LEU A 216 13.51 11.93 13.01
N VAL A 217 14.29 11.28 13.89
CA VAL A 217 14.82 11.88 15.12
C VAL A 217 15.80 13.03 14.80
N ASP A 218 16.64 12.86 13.79
CA ASP A 218 17.58 13.89 13.37
C ASP A 218 16.85 15.13 12.80
N VAL A 219 15.80 14.91 11.96
CA VAL A 219 14.92 15.99 11.45
C VAL A 219 14.20 16.69 12.60
N TYR A 220 13.63 15.92 13.55
CA TYR A 220 13.00 16.50 14.73
C TYR A 220 13.95 17.41 15.52
N THR A 221 15.12 16.88 15.86
CA THR A 221 16.12 17.62 16.66
C THR A 221 16.55 18.91 15.95
N LYS A 222 16.76 18.84 14.64
CA LYS A 222 17.16 20.03 13.86
C LYS A 222 16.03 21.06 13.78
N LEU A 223 14.81 20.63 13.48
CA LEU A 223 13.66 21.53 13.41
C LEU A 223 13.43 22.24 14.76
N LYS A 224 13.50 21.49 15.88
CA LYS A 224 13.38 22.08 17.23
C LYS A 224 14.44 23.12 17.53
N SER A 225 15.67 22.96 17.02
CA SER A 225 16.75 23.97 17.23
C SER A 225 16.47 25.27 16.47
N GLU A 226 15.61 25.28 15.48
CA GLU A 226 15.30 26.46 14.64
C GLU A 226 13.91 27.01 14.93
N ARG A 227 12.93 26.13 15.23
CA ARG A 227 11.54 26.47 15.57
C ARG A 227 11.13 25.79 16.87
N ASN A 228 11.35 26.46 17.99
CA ASN A 228 11.11 25.89 19.32
C ASN A 228 9.62 25.61 19.62
N ASN A 229 8.69 26.26 18.93
CA ASN A 229 7.25 26.10 19.13
C ASN A 229 6.66 24.87 18.45
N ILE A 230 7.37 24.22 17.51
CA ILE A 230 6.88 23.04 16.80
C ILE A 230 7.04 21.79 17.65
N LYS A 231 6.01 20.97 17.70
CA LYS A 231 6.02 19.68 18.40
C LYS A 231 5.89 18.50 17.43
N PHE A 232 6.22 17.30 17.92
CA PHE A 232 6.10 16.08 17.13
C PHE A 232 5.16 15.07 17.77
N VAL A 233 4.34 14.42 16.94
CA VAL A 233 3.53 13.26 17.31
C VAL A 233 4.01 12.05 16.51
N VAL A 234 4.42 11.03 17.22
CA VAL A 234 4.93 9.77 16.65
C VAL A 234 4.04 8.63 17.09
N ILE A 235 3.30 8.04 16.14
CA ILE A 235 2.40 6.92 16.38
C ILE A 235 2.99 5.67 15.73
N GLY A 236 3.44 4.72 16.56
CA GLY A 236 3.96 3.48 16.04
C GLY A 236 4.78 2.64 17.00
N LYS A 237 4.84 1.34 16.69
CA LYS A 237 5.57 0.33 17.44
C LYS A 237 6.96 0.09 16.87
N GLY A 238 7.94 -0.14 17.74
CA GLY A 238 9.28 -0.58 17.40
C GLY A 238 9.87 -1.45 18.52
N ASP A 239 11.04 -2.03 18.28
CA ASP A 239 11.80 -2.68 19.35
C ASP A 239 12.15 -1.64 20.45
N PRO A 240 11.82 -1.90 21.73
CA PRO A 240 11.99 -0.90 22.79
C PRO A 240 13.43 -0.42 22.94
N ARG A 241 14.44 -1.31 22.78
CA ARG A 241 15.86 -0.94 22.91
C ARG A 241 16.31 -0.09 21.72
N TYR A 242 15.84 -0.47 20.53
CA TYR A 242 16.09 0.29 19.30
C TYR A 242 15.51 1.71 19.42
N VAL A 243 14.23 1.83 19.79
CA VAL A 243 13.55 3.11 19.91
C VAL A 243 14.22 3.98 20.99
N LYS A 244 14.48 3.42 22.18
CA LYS A 244 15.14 4.12 23.27
C LYS A 244 16.49 4.70 22.84
N ARG A 245 17.34 3.93 22.13
CA ARG A 245 18.65 4.39 21.63
C ARG A 245 18.56 5.71 20.87
N TYR A 246 17.54 5.89 20.03
CA TYR A 246 17.40 7.08 19.20
C TYR A 246 16.66 8.21 19.93
N VAL A 247 15.67 7.92 20.74
CA VAL A 247 15.00 8.93 21.56
C VAL A 247 15.96 9.55 22.58
N ASP A 248 16.89 8.76 23.16
CA ASP A 248 17.90 9.26 24.09
C ASP A 248 18.91 10.24 23.44
N ARG A 249 19.01 10.27 22.11
CA ARG A 249 19.82 11.26 21.35
C ARG A 249 19.17 12.64 21.31
N ILE A 250 17.86 12.73 21.56
CA ILE A 250 17.15 14.00 21.58
C ILE A 250 17.61 14.79 22.82
N PRO A 251 18.04 16.05 22.66
CA PRO A 251 18.38 16.93 23.78
C PRO A 251 17.26 16.98 24.83
N GLY A 252 17.59 16.93 26.10
CA GLY A 252 16.63 16.85 27.20
C GLY A 252 15.55 17.92 27.13
N GLN A 253 15.89 19.14 26.76
CA GLN A 253 14.96 20.27 26.60
C GLN A 253 13.91 20.12 25.51
N TYR A 254 14.06 19.15 24.59
CA TYR A 254 13.09 18.91 23.49
C TYR A 254 12.24 17.65 23.71
N ARG A 255 12.54 16.83 24.75
CA ARG A 255 11.89 15.53 24.93
C ARG A 255 10.40 15.62 25.25
N ASP A 256 9.99 16.64 25.99
CA ASP A 256 8.61 16.86 26.39
C ASP A 256 7.73 17.32 25.21
N ASP A 257 8.33 17.81 24.15
CA ASP A 257 7.65 18.22 22.92
C ASP A 257 7.48 17.08 21.90
N LEU A 258 7.94 15.87 22.25
CA LEU A 258 7.75 14.64 21.50
C LEU A 258 6.67 13.75 22.15
N LEU A 259 5.44 13.79 21.65
CA LEU A 259 4.40 12.86 22.05
C LEU A 259 4.55 11.54 21.28
N ARG A 260 4.87 10.47 21.99
CA ARG A 260 5.01 9.13 21.41
C ARG A 260 3.92 8.19 21.90
N ILE A 261 3.19 7.61 20.95
CA ILE A 261 2.11 6.64 21.19
C ILE A 261 2.46 5.34 20.44
N GLU A 262 2.42 4.20 21.12
CA GLU A 262 2.81 2.93 20.50
C GLU A 262 1.80 2.42 19.47
N LYS A 263 0.51 2.61 19.75
CA LYS A 263 -0.56 2.12 18.89
C LYS A 263 -1.87 2.84 19.22
N ILE A 264 -2.61 3.17 18.17
CA ILE A 264 -4.04 3.50 18.23
C ILE A 264 -4.80 2.65 17.23
N ASP A 265 -6.10 2.57 17.36
CA ASP A 265 -6.92 1.93 16.34
C ASP A 265 -6.90 2.77 15.07
N ASN A 266 -6.78 2.11 13.94
CA ASN A 266 -6.65 2.80 12.68
C ASN A 266 -7.87 3.69 12.33
N SER A 267 -9.07 3.29 12.77
CA SER A 267 -10.27 4.12 12.64
C SER A 267 -10.18 5.48 13.36
N GLN A 268 -9.28 5.61 14.32
CA GLN A 268 -9.04 6.84 15.06
C GLN A 268 -8.14 7.84 14.31
N LEU A 269 -7.37 7.38 13.34
CA LEU A 269 -6.44 8.22 12.57
C LEU A 269 -7.15 9.34 11.82
N LYS A 270 -8.45 9.20 11.50
CA LYS A 270 -9.26 10.23 10.87
C LYS A 270 -9.38 11.52 11.71
N TYR A 271 -9.24 11.42 13.02
CA TYR A 271 -9.25 12.56 13.93
C TYR A 271 -7.88 13.23 14.10
N ILE A 272 -6.81 12.56 13.66
CA ILE A 272 -5.43 12.97 13.90
C ILE A 272 -4.77 13.55 12.65
N TYR A 273 -4.90 12.90 11.50
CA TYR A 273 -4.28 13.39 10.26
C TYR A 273 -4.65 14.84 9.91
N PRO A 274 -5.94 15.28 10.04
CA PRO A 274 -6.31 16.65 9.70
C PRO A 274 -5.67 17.74 10.58
N LEU A 275 -5.15 17.34 11.75
CA LEU A 275 -4.52 18.28 12.70
C LEU A 275 -3.01 18.47 12.42
N ALA A 276 -2.42 17.63 11.55
CA ALA A 276 -1.00 17.68 11.27
C ALA A 276 -0.63 18.87 10.37
N LYS A 277 0.39 19.64 10.75
CA LYS A 277 0.99 20.68 9.91
C LYS A 277 1.89 20.12 8.81
N ALA A 278 2.46 18.95 9.05
CA ALA A 278 3.15 18.12 8.09
C ALA A 278 3.10 16.65 8.52
N PHE A 279 2.94 15.74 7.56
CA PHE A 279 3.08 14.30 7.76
C PHE A 279 4.37 13.83 7.09
N LEU A 280 5.25 13.15 7.84
CA LEU A 280 6.54 12.70 7.34
C LEU A 280 6.57 11.19 7.08
N LEU A 281 7.06 10.80 5.90
CA LEU A 281 7.30 9.39 5.54
C LEU A 281 8.73 9.21 4.97
N PRO A 282 9.79 9.22 5.81
CA PRO A 282 11.18 9.12 5.37
C PRO A 282 11.63 7.67 5.15
N SER A 283 10.77 6.81 4.59
CA SER A 283 11.05 5.38 4.43
C SER A 283 12.18 5.13 3.44
N LYS A 284 13.18 4.31 3.81
CA LYS A 284 14.24 3.85 2.90
C LYS A 284 13.69 2.93 1.82
N GLN A 285 12.69 2.12 2.19
CA GLN A 285 12.00 1.21 1.26
C GLN A 285 10.51 1.15 1.59
N GLU A 286 9.68 1.43 0.59
CA GLU A 286 8.23 1.36 0.71
C GLU A 286 7.62 0.97 -0.64
N ILE A 287 6.93 -0.16 -0.70
CA ILE A 287 6.31 -0.62 -1.95
C ILE A 287 5.24 0.37 -2.43
N PHE A 288 4.41 0.87 -1.51
CA PHE A 288 3.43 1.90 -1.81
C PHE A 288 3.23 2.86 -0.63
N GLY A 289 3.04 2.33 0.60
CA GLY A 289 2.79 3.13 1.78
C GLY A 289 1.34 3.52 1.96
N MET A 290 0.55 2.63 2.59
CA MET A 290 -0.88 2.89 2.83
C MET A 290 -1.12 4.15 3.64
N VAL A 291 -0.23 4.46 4.58
CA VAL A 291 -0.27 5.69 5.38
C VAL A 291 -0.17 6.96 4.51
N LEU A 292 0.42 6.86 3.32
CA LEU A 292 0.48 7.95 2.34
C LEU A 292 -0.92 8.22 1.73
N LEU A 293 -1.63 7.15 1.31
CA LEU A 293 -3.01 7.27 0.87
C LEU A 293 -3.93 7.85 1.96
N GLU A 294 -3.75 7.37 3.18
CA GLU A 294 -4.55 7.81 4.34
C GLU A 294 -4.31 9.27 4.67
N SER A 295 -3.04 9.68 4.79
CA SER A 295 -2.68 11.06 5.10
C SER A 295 -3.17 12.03 4.04
N MET A 296 -3.02 11.70 2.74
CA MET A 296 -3.50 12.50 1.63
C MET A 296 -5.04 12.59 1.58
N TYR A 297 -5.74 11.47 1.80
CA TYR A 297 -7.20 11.43 1.85
C TYR A 297 -7.76 12.25 3.01
N LEU A 298 -7.10 12.21 4.18
CA LEU A 298 -7.53 12.88 5.40
C LEU A 298 -6.97 14.31 5.53
N GLY A 299 -6.34 14.86 4.50
CA GLY A 299 -5.95 16.25 4.41
C GLY A 299 -4.65 16.64 5.12
N ALA A 300 -3.79 15.68 5.51
CA ALA A 300 -2.48 15.99 6.06
C ALA A 300 -1.49 16.37 4.95
N PRO A 301 -0.72 17.47 5.10
CA PRO A 301 0.34 17.85 4.15
C PRO A 301 1.49 16.85 4.18
N VAL A 302 1.84 16.25 3.07
CA VAL A 302 2.77 15.12 2.99
C VAL A 302 4.15 15.53 2.52
N ILE A 303 5.19 15.13 3.29
CA ILE A 303 6.60 15.13 2.89
C ILE A 303 7.11 13.69 2.97
N THR A 304 7.61 13.16 1.87
CA THR A 304 8.01 11.75 1.79
C THR A 304 9.28 11.55 0.99
N SER A 305 10.01 10.46 1.27
CA SER A 305 11.08 9.99 0.40
C SER A 305 10.54 9.46 -0.93
N ARG A 306 11.39 9.37 -1.97
CA ARG A 306 11.01 8.75 -3.22
C ARG A 306 10.76 7.26 -3.02
N ASN A 307 9.54 6.80 -3.26
CA ASN A 307 9.07 5.43 -3.06
C ASN A 307 7.91 5.10 -4.03
N GLY A 308 7.41 3.86 -4.01
CA GLY A 308 6.37 3.46 -4.95
C GLY A 308 5.09 4.30 -4.86
N GLY A 309 4.65 4.65 -3.67
CA GLY A 309 3.48 5.53 -3.50
C GLY A 309 3.74 6.95 -3.97
N SER A 310 4.85 7.54 -3.56
CA SER A 310 5.16 8.94 -3.89
C SER A 310 5.30 9.17 -5.40
N THR A 311 5.93 8.24 -6.13
CA THR A 311 6.04 8.34 -7.60
C THR A 311 4.70 8.21 -8.33
N THR A 312 3.71 7.61 -7.68
CA THR A 312 2.36 7.44 -8.27
C THR A 312 1.40 8.55 -7.86
N LEU A 313 1.51 9.02 -6.61
CA LEU A 313 0.53 9.94 -6.03
C LEU A 313 0.97 11.41 -6.05
N ILE A 314 2.28 11.69 -6.05
CA ILE A 314 2.82 13.04 -5.85
C ILE A 314 3.64 13.53 -7.06
N GLU A 315 4.49 12.67 -7.66
CA GLU A 315 5.39 13.08 -8.74
C GLU A 315 4.62 13.73 -9.90
N GLY A 316 4.93 14.99 -10.21
CA GLY A 316 4.28 15.77 -11.26
C GLY A 316 2.83 16.22 -10.96
N ARG A 317 2.31 16.10 -9.72
CA ARG A 317 0.90 16.36 -9.41
C ARG A 317 0.64 17.52 -8.44
N ASN A 318 1.66 18.04 -7.78
CA ASN A 318 1.53 19.06 -6.72
C ASN A 318 0.49 18.69 -5.63
N THR A 319 0.63 17.47 -5.10
CA THR A 319 -0.23 16.88 -4.05
C THR A 319 0.56 16.52 -2.78
N GLY A 320 1.81 16.96 -2.69
CA GLY A 320 2.76 16.72 -1.61
C GLY A 320 4.18 17.02 -2.06
N THR A 321 5.16 16.78 -1.18
CA THR A 321 6.58 17.00 -1.45
C THR A 321 7.37 15.69 -1.41
N ILE A 322 8.18 15.44 -2.46
CA ILE A 322 9.11 14.31 -2.51
C ILE A 322 10.53 14.84 -2.31
N ILE A 323 11.25 14.25 -1.35
CA ILE A 323 12.67 14.51 -1.13
C ILE A 323 13.42 13.19 -1.28
N SER A 324 14.21 13.06 -2.34
CA SER A 324 14.92 11.80 -2.64
C SER A 324 16.08 11.53 -1.70
N GLU A 325 16.70 12.57 -1.18
CA GLU A 325 17.86 12.48 -0.31
C GLU A 325 17.45 12.53 1.17
N PHE A 326 18.15 11.77 1.97
CA PHE A 326 18.05 11.84 3.43
C PHE A 326 18.95 12.96 3.98
N ASP A 327 18.69 14.18 3.53
CA ASP A 327 19.33 15.41 3.99
C ASP A 327 18.40 16.12 4.97
N VAL A 328 18.83 16.23 6.23
CA VAL A 328 18.02 16.80 7.32
C VAL A 328 17.59 18.23 7.00
N ARG A 329 18.48 19.03 6.39
CA ARG A 329 18.18 20.44 6.07
C ARG A 329 17.08 20.56 5.03
N LYS A 330 17.12 19.73 3.97
CA LYS A 330 16.07 19.71 2.94
C LYS A 330 14.70 19.38 3.51
N TRP A 331 14.64 18.42 4.45
CA TRP A 331 13.38 18.02 5.10
C TRP A 331 12.87 19.11 6.06
N VAL A 332 13.75 19.76 6.83
CA VAL A 332 13.38 20.90 7.68
C VAL A 332 12.84 22.05 6.83
N ASN A 333 13.53 22.42 5.76
CA ASN A 333 13.09 23.50 4.87
C ASN A 333 11.70 23.19 4.25
N ALA A 334 11.41 21.93 3.88
CA ALA A 334 10.10 21.55 3.36
C ALA A 334 9.00 21.65 4.42
N ILE A 335 9.30 21.31 5.68
CA ILE A 335 8.34 21.51 6.80
C ILE A 335 8.09 23.01 6.98
N GLU A 336 9.14 23.82 7.00
CA GLU A 336 9.03 25.27 7.16
C GLU A 336 8.22 25.93 6.04
N GLN A 337 8.40 25.49 4.79
CA GLN A 337 7.58 25.94 3.66
C GLN A 337 6.09 25.69 3.90
N TYR A 338 5.70 24.53 4.44
CA TYR A 338 4.32 24.23 4.75
C TYR A 338 3.75 25.11 5.88
N LEU A 339 4.56 25.38 6.90
CA LEU A 339 4.20 26.21 8.03
C LEU A 339 4.06 27.68 7.62
N ASP A 340 4.96 28.16 6.76
CA ASP A 340 5.04 29.58 6.37
C ASP A 340 4.03 29.93 5.24
N ASN A 341 3.53 28.92 4.51
CA ASN A 341 2.59 29.10 3.40
C ASN A 341 1.29 28.29 3.58
N PRO A 342 0.48 28.57 4.62
CA PRO A 342 -0.68 27.74 4.98
C PRO A 342 -1.74 27.68 3.88
N SER A 343 -1.95 28.77 3.12
CA SER A 343 -2.94 28.79 2.04
C SER A 343 -2.56 27.87 0.88
N GLU A 344 -1.30 27.90 0.47
CA GLU A 344 -0.79 27.01 -0.59
C GLU A 344 -0.79 25.54 -0.13
N THR A 345 -0.42 25.31 1.13
CA THR A 345 -0.43 23.99 1.75
C THR A 345 -1.87 23.42 1.80
N THR A 346 -2.85 24.22 2.15
CA THR A 346 -4.28 23.83 2.13
C THR A 346 -4.72 23.47 0.71
N ALA A 347 -4.44 24.31 -0.28
CA ALA A 347 -4.79 24.02 -1.67
C ALA A 347 -4.11 22.75 -2.20
N MET A 348 -2.89 22.45 -1.76
CA MET A 348 -2.17 21.20 -2.09
C MET A 348 -2.87 19.99 -1.44
N THR A 349 -3.27 20.06 -0.18
CA THR A 349 -3.96 18.94 0.48
C THR A 349 -5.35 18.70 -0.08
N GLU A 350 -6.06 19.73 -0.51
CA GLU A 350 -7.34 19.60 -1.23
C GLU A 350 -7.16 18.84 -2.56
N ARG A 351 -6.14 19.19 -3.35
CA ARG A 351 -5.80 18.44 -4.58
C ARG A 351 -5.46 16.98 -4.27
N ALA A 352 -4.71 16.74 -3.19
CA ALA A 352 -4.38 15.40 -2.74
C ALA A 352 -5.62 14.60 -2.37
N HIS A 353 -6.52 15.16 -1.58
CA HIS A 353 -7.80 14.54 -1.20
C HIS A 353 -8.64 14.20 -2.45
N GLN A 354 -8.80 15.14 -3.37
CA GLN A 354 -9.57 14.94 -4.61
C GLN A 354 -8.96 13.83 -5.48
N LEU A 355 -7.62 13.79 -5.61
CA LEU A 355 -6.93 12.74 -6.34
C LEU A 355 -7.22 11.36 -5.73
N ILE A 356 -7.07 11.21 -4.41
CA ILE A 356 -7.31 9.92 -3.76
C ILE A 356 -8.77 9.49 -3.87
N SER A 357 -9.70 10.40 -3.60
CA SER A 357 -11.15 10.15 -3.63
C SER A 357 -11.64 9.71 -5.01
N ARG A 358 -11.08 10.29 -6.08
CA ARG A 358 -11.46 9.99 -7.46
C ARG A 358 -10.79 8.74 -8.01
N ASP A 359 -9.45 8.62 -7.85
CA ASP A 359 -8.65 7.68 -8.62
C ASP A 359 -8.10 6.50 -7.81
N PHE A 360 -7.96 6.64 -6.48
CA PHE A 360 -7.28 5.67 -5.63
C PHE A 360 -8.17 5.08 -4.52
N VAL A 361 -9.47 5.01 -4.75
CA VAL A 361 -10.39 4.17 -3.97
C VAL A 361 -10.57 2.83 -4.66
N TRP A 362 -10.85 1.76 -3.91
CA TRP A 362 -10.94 0.42 -4.48
C TRP A 362 -11.95 0.28 -5.61
N THR A 363 -13.09 1.00 -5.54
CA THR A 363 -14.10 0.98 -6.62
C THR A 363 -13.58 1.57 -7.93
N SER A 364 -12.77 2.62 -7.88
CA SER A 364 -12.14 3.21 -9.07
C SER A 364 -11.10 2.26 -9.68
N LEU A 365 -10.30 1.60 -8.84
CA LEU A 365 -9.33 0.61 -9.30
C LEU A 365 -10.02 -0.62 -9.91
N ALA A 366 -11.07 -1.13 -9.28
CA ALA A 366 -11.83 -2.27 -9.79
C ALA A 366 -12.44 -1.97 -11.17
N LYS A 367 -13.02 -0.79 -11.37
CA LYS A 367 -13.53 -0.34 -12.68
C LYS A 367 -12.41 -0.30 -13.73
N LYS A 368 -11.25 0.26 -13.39
CA LYS A 368 -10.10 0.34 -14.30
C LYS A 368 -9.56 -1.05 -14.67
N ILE A 369 -9.54 -1.99 -13.72
CA ILE A 369 -9.16 -3.39 -13.99
C ILE A 369 -10.15 -4.03 -14.95
N LEU A 370 -11.45 -3.91 -14.69
CA LEU A 370 -12.50 -4.48 -15.56
C LEU A 370 -12.40 -3.92 -16.98
N GLN A 371 -12.35 -2.60 -17.13
CA GLN A 371 -12.23 -1.95 -18.43
C GLN A 371 -11.00 -2.45 -19.21
N THR A 372 -9.82 -2.49 -18.56
CA THR A 372 -8.60 -2.93 -19.23
C THR A 372 -8.67 -4.42 -19.62
N VAL A 373 -9.26 -5.26 -18.78
CA VAL A 373 -9.42 -6.69 -19.07
C VAL A 373 -10.39 -6.87 -20.25
N GLU A 374 -11.49 -6.15 -20.28
CA GLU A 374 -12.47 -6.17 -21.37
C GLU A 374 -11.85 -5.72 -22.70
N GLU A 375 -11.16 -4.59 -22.73
CA GLU A 375 -10.47 -4.07 -23.91
C GLU A 375 -9.49 -5.12 -24.48
N ASN A 376 -8.73 -5.82 -23.63
CA ASN A 376 -7.80 -6.85 -24.06
C ASN A 376 -8.49 -8.15 -24.54
N ILE A 377 -9.74 -8.43 -24.12
CA ILE A 377 -10.55 -9.51 -24.67
C ILE A 377 -10.96 -9.18 -26.09
N TYR A 378 -11.57 -8.01 -26.31
CA TYR A 378 -12.08 -7.61 -27.63
C TYR A 378 -11.00 -7.39 -28.68
N GLN A 379 -9.76 -7.03 -28.27
CA GLN A 379 -8.64 -6.89 -29.22
C GLN A 379 -8.14 -8.26 -29.71
N LYS A 380 -8.16 -9.31 -28.89
CA LYS A 380 -7.72 -10.67 -29.29
C LYS A 380 -8.75 -11.40 -30.16
N ASP A 381 -10.03 -11.10 -30.02
CA ASP A 381 -11.09 -11.70 -30.85
C ASP A 381 -11.15 -11.08 -32.26
N ARG A 382 -10.40 -10.03 -32.53
CA ARG A 382 -10.29 -9.35 -33.85
C ARG A 382 -9.00 -9.69 -34.61
N GLN A 383 -8.08 -10.43 -34.03
CA GLN A 383 -6.85 -10.95 -34.67
C GLN A 383 -6.95 -12.47 -34.90
#